data_f9498e6e32058b14abb7360d019e4366
#
_entry.id   f9498e6e32058b14abb7360d019e4366
#
_cell.length_a   1.000
_cell.length_b   1.000
_cell.length_c   1.000
_cell.angle_alpha   90.00
_cell.angle_beta   90.00
_cell.angle_gamma   90.00
#
_symmetry.space_group_name_H-M   'P 1'
#
loop_
_entity.id
_entity.type
_entity.pdbx_description
1 polymer ?
#
loop_
_entity_poly.entity_id
_entity_poly.type
_entity_poly.pdbx_seq_one_letter_code
_entity_poly.pdbx_strand_id
1 'polypeptide(L)'
;MCIRDRRTGRDLGATFLSGTTISNSLTELYLLFKYLRPKELERQNIRTFDAWAAIFAKKTIDYEFSVTNEVVQKERFRYFIKVPELAMFYSEITDYRSAEDIGIDRPQKNEILHNIPPTPQQTEFIERLVQFAKSGDATLLGRLPLSEREEKAKMLIATDYARKMSLDMRMIDPELYSDHVDNKASHCAAQIAHYYRKYDQY
;
A
#
# COMPACT_ATOMS: atom_id res chain seq x y z
N MET A 1 -1.25 -8.89 -16.68
CA MET A 1 -2.34 -9.87 -16.95
C MET A 1 -1.68 -11.06 -17.63
N CYS A 2 -1.47 -12.17 -16.91
CA CYS A 2 -0.84 -13.36 -17.50
C CYS A 2 -1.86 -14.16 -18.27
N ILE A 3 -1.59 -14.35 -19.55
CA ILE A 3 -2.37 -15.25 -20.40
C ILE A 3 -1.87 -16.66 -20.10
N ARG A 4 -2.71 -17.45 -19.43
CA ARG A 4 -2.46 -18.86 -19.22
C ARG A 4 -2.35 -19.55 -20.58
N ASP A 5 -1.19 -20.11 -20.92
CA ASP A 5 -1.06 -20.88 -22.14
C ASP A 5 -1.80 -22.21 -21.99
N ARG A 6 -3.02 -22.24 -22.50
CA ARG A 6 -3.88 -23.44 -22.53
C ARG A 6 -3.37 -24.51 -23.52
N ARG A 7 -2.39 -24.16 -24.39
CA ARG A 7 -1.92 -25.04 -25.47
C ARG A 7 -0.99 -26.11 -24.98
N THR A 8 -0.17 -25.85 -23.95
CA THR A 8 0.88 -26.77 -23.53
C THR A 8 0.43 -27.77 -22.48
N GLY A 9 -0.72 -27.58 -21.83
CA GLY A 9 -1.19 -28.41 -20.72
C GLY A 9 -0.26 -28.42 -19.50
N ARG A 10 0.79 -27.57 -19.48
CA ARG A 10 1.73 -27.42 -18.39
C ARG A 10 1.27 -26.34 -17.42
N ASP A 11 1.60 -26.47 -16.14
CA ASP A 11 1.26 -25.49 -15.12
C ASP A 11 2.10 -24.22 -15.20
N LEU A 12 3.24 -24.28 -15.90
CA LEU A 12 4.24 -23.23 -15.98
C LEU A 12 4.21 -22.57 -17.37
N GLY A 13 3.23 -21.70 -17.60
CA GLY A 13 3.12 -20.92 -18.85
C GLY A 13 3.48 -19.43 -18.68
N ALA A 14 3.90 -19.00 -17.48
CA ALA A 14 4.20 -17.61 -17.20
C ALA A 14 5.34 -17.46 -16.20
N THR A 15 6.14 -16.40 -16.37
CA THR A 15 7.15 -15.98 -15.42
C THR A 15 6.76 -14.61 -14.87
N PHE A 16 6.77 -14.47 -13.54
CA PHE A 16 6.56 -13.22 -12.86
C PHE A 16 7.88 -12.67 -12.32
N LEU A 17 8.15 -11.40 -12.58
CA LEU A 17 9.29 -10.69 -12.03
C LEU A 17 8.79 -9.65 -11.05
N SER A 18 9.31 -9.66 -9.83
CA SER A 18 8.94 -8.71 -8.78
C SER A 18 10.08 -8.53 -7.79
N GLY A 19 10.33 -7.31 -7.38
CA GLY A 19 11.22 -7.00 -6.25
C GLY A 19 10.54 -7.21 -4.89
N THR A 20 9.20 -7.35 -4.86
CA THR A 20 8.42 -7.58 -3.65
C THR A 20 7.26 -8.51 -3.97
N THR A 21 7.34 -9.74 -3.52
CA THR A 21 6.35 -10.77 -3.85
C THR A 21 5.05 -10.59 -3.06
N ILE A 22 5.15 -10.11 -1.83
CA ILE A 22 4.01 -9.84 -0.94
C ILE A 22 4.19 -8.41 -0.44
N SER A 23 3.28 -7.51 -0.80
CA SER A 23 3.35 -6.10 -0.43
C SER A 23 2.30 -5.71 0.61
N ASN A 24 1.07 -6.20 0.48
CA ASN A 24 -0.05 -5.75 1.32
C ASN A 24 -0.77 -6.87 2.06
N SER A 25 -0.86 -8.06 1.50
CA SER A 25 -1.73 -9.11 2.01
C SER A 25 -1.23 -10.51 1.70
N LEU A 26 -1.50 -11.44 2.62
CA LEU A 26 -1.25 -12.86 2.44
C LEU A 26 -2.00 -13.45 1.22
N THR A 27 -3.10 -12.82 0.82
CA THR A 27 -3.87 -13.17 -0.38
C THR A 27 -3.02 -13.11 -1.65
N GLU A 28 -2.04 -12.23 -1.72
CA GLU A 28 -1.14 -12.10 -2.87
C GLU A 28 -0.35 -13.38 -3.12
N LEU A 29 0.13 -14.02 -2.06
CA LEU A 29 0.84 -15.30 -2.18
C LEU A 29 -0.07 -16.42 -2.70
N TYR A 30 -1.31 -16.50 -2.21
CA TYR A 30 -2.29 -17.44 -2.76
C TYR A 30 -2.54 -17.21 -4.25
N LEU A 31 -2.62 -15.94 -4.69
CA LEU A 31 -2.82 -15.64 -6.11
C LEU A 31 -1.64 -16.12 -6.97
N LEU A 32 -0.41 -16.03 -6.49
CA LEU A 32 0.75 -16.59 -7.19
C LEU A 32 0.61 -18.10 -7.39
N PHE A 33 0.27 -18.84 -6.34
CA PHE A 33 0.03 -20.29 -6.46
C PHE A 33 -1.13 -20.61 -7.39
N LYS A 34 -2.21 -19.85 -7.32
CA LYS A 34 -3.38 -20.02 -8.18
C LYS A 34 -3.03 -19.89 -9.68
N TYR A 35 -2.09 -19.01 -10.03
CA TYR A 35 -1.65 -18.83 -11.41
C TYR A 35 -0.52 -19.77 -11.82
N LEU A 36 0.43 -20.05 -10.94
CA LEU A 36 1.63 -20.81 -11.27
C LEU A 36 1.49 -22.31 -10.98
N ARG A 37 0.70 -22.70 -9.98
CA ARG A 37 0.56 -24.11 -9.54
C ARG A 37 -0.91 -24.53 -9.35
N PRO A 38 -1.82 -24.26 -10.33
CA PRO A 38 -3.25 -24.58 -10.16
C PRO A 38 -3.53 -26.06 -9.94
N LYS A 39 -2.80 -26.95 -10.63
CA LYS A 39 -2.98 -28.40 -10.47
C LYS A 39 -2.51 -28.91 -9.11
N GLU A 40 -1.45 -28.31 -8.57
CA GLU A 40 -0.96 -28.64 -7.25
C GLU A 40 -1.95 -28.22 -6.15
N LEU A 41 -2.54 -27.02 -6.27
CA LEU A 41 -3.63 -26.61 -5.40
C LEU A 41 -4.84 -27.54 -5.47
N GLU A 42 -5.14 -28.07 -6.65
CA GLU A 42 -6.22 -29.04 -6.87
C GLU A 42 -5.89 -30.41 -6.24
N ARG A 43 -4.65 -30.90 -6.41
CA ARG A 43 -4.17 -32.14 -5.81
C ARG A 43 -4.23 -32.13 -4.30
N GLN A 44 -3.97 -30.96 -3.68
CA GLN A 44 -4.04 -30.77 -2.23
C GLN A 44 -5.43 -30.38 -1.71
N ASN A 45 -6.45 -30.26 -2.58
CA ASN A 45 -7.80 -29.80 -2.24
C ASN A 45 -7.86 -28.39 -1.63
N ILE A 46 -6.91 -27.51 -2.00
CA ILE A 46 -6.82 -26.13 -1.52
C ILE A 46 -6.98 -25.10 -2.66
N ARG A 47 -7.82 -25.40 -3.61
CA ARG A 47 -8.03 -24.60 -4.82
C ARG A 47 -8.71 -23.26 -4.54
N THR A 48 -9.53 -23.17 -3.50
CA THR A 48 -10.17 -21.93 -3.08
C THR A 48 -9.31 -21.18 -2.07
N PHE A 49 -9.44 -19.85 -2.03
CA PHE A 49 -8.73 -19.03 -1.04
C PHE A 49 -9.07 -19.46 0.39
N ASP A 50 -10.34 -19.74 0.68
CA ASP A 50 -10.77 -20.12 2.04
C ASP A 50 -10.13 -21.44 2.49
N ALA A 51 -10.07 -22.45 1.61
CA ALA A 51 -9.40 -23.71 1.92
C ALA A 51 -7.90 -23.53 2.13
N TRP A 52 -7.23 -22.74 1.30
CA TRP A 52 -5.83 -22.40 1.44
C TRP A 52 -5.56 -21.61 2.73
N ALA A 53 -6.36 -20.58 3.00
CA ALA A 53 -6.22 -19.73 4.18
C ALA A 53 -6.46 -20.51 5.48
N ALA A 54 -7.39 -21.47 5.50
CA ALA A 54 -7.62 -22.33 6.66
C ALA A 54 -6.38 -23.15 7.05
N ILE A 55 -5.48 -23.43 6.09
CA ILE A 55 -4.26 -24.20 6.34
C ILE A 55 -3.06 -23.29 6.64
N PHE A 56 -2.92 -22.18 5.90
CA PHE A 56 -1.69 -21.39 5.88
C PHE A 56 -1.81 -19.99 6.49
N ALA A 57 -3.01 -19.53 6.82
CA ALA A 57 -3.22 -18.18 7.31
C ALA A 57 -3.95 -18.15 8.65
N LYS A 58 -3.54 -17.23 9.51
CA LYS A 58 -4.21 -16.96 10.79
C LYS A 58 -4.83 -15.57 10.75
N LYS A 59 -6.12 -15.51 11.07
CA LYS A 59 -6.82 -14.25 11.28
C LYS A 59 -6.51 -13.68 12.65
N THR A 60 -6.38 -12.37 12.70
CA THR A 60 -6.29 -11.59 13.93
C THR A 60 -7.29 -10.46 13.91
N ILE A 61 -7.67 -10.02 15.07
CA ILE A 61 -8.50 -8.86 15.27
C ILE A 61 -7.59 -7.70 15.65
N ASP A 62 -7.62 -6.66 14.83
CA ASP A 62 -6.84 -5.45 15.05
C ASP A 62 -7.76 -4.25 15.22
N TYR A 63 -7.31 -3.29 16.00
CA TYR A 63 -7.97 -2.01 16.15
C TYR A 63 -7.24 -0.98 15.29
N GLU A 64 -7.98 -0.35 14.40
CA GLU A 64 -7.45 0.68 13.49
C GLU A 64 -8.24 1.97 13.64
N PHE A 65 -7.57 3.10 13.48
CA PHE A 65 -8.27 4.38 13.35
C PHE A 65 -8.89 4.48 11.97
N SER A 66 -10.19 4.75 11.93
CA SER A 66 -10.89 5.09 10.70
C SER A 66 -10.54 6.52 10.26
N VAL A 67 -10.89 6.89 9.03
CA VAL A 67 -10.76 8.27 8.54
C VAL A 67 -11.65 9.22 9.35
N THR A 68 -12.68 8.71 10.02
CA THR A 68 -13.56 9.47 10.93
C THR A 68 -12.96 9.63 12.34
N ASN A 69 -11.69 9.25 12.54
CA ASN A 69 -10.98 9.27 13.82
C ASN A 69 -11.66 8.42 14.92
N GLU A 70 -12.31 7.36 14.52
CA GLU A 70 -12.92 6.36 15.40
C GLU A 70 -12.08 5.09 15.43
N VAL A 71 -12.02 4.42 16.58
CA VAL A 71 -11.39 3.11 16.69
C VAL A 71 -12.37 2.06 16.15
N VAL A 72 -11.98 1.39 15.07
CA VAL A 72 -12.75 0.31 14.47
C VAL A 72 -12.00 -1.00 14.59
N GLN A 73 -12.74 -2.06 14.89
CA GLN A 73 -12.22 -3.42 14.95
C GLN A 73 -12.29 -4.04 13.56
N LYS A 74 -11.14 -4.57 13.08
CA LYS A 74 -11.07 -5.26 11.79
C LYS A 74 -10.42 -6.61 11.93
N GLU A 75 -11.04 -7.61 11.33
CA GLU A 75 -10.48 -8.95 11.20
C GLU A 75 -9.65 -9.01 9.92
N ARG A 76 -8.38 -9.42 10.04
CA ARG A 76 -7.46 -9.56 8.90
C ARG A 76 -6.60 -10.80 9.03
N PHE A 77 -6.21 -11.39 7.89
CA PHE A 77 -5.15 -12.37 7.85
C PHE A 77 -3.79 -11.66 7.99
N ARG A 78 -3.13 -11.83 9.14
CA ARG A 78 -1.84 -11.17 9.44
C ARG A 78 -0.66 -12.11 9.43
N TYR A 79 -0.87 -13.37 9.77
CA TYR A 79 0.22 -14.30 9.97
C TYR A 79 0.06 -15.55 9.12
N PHE A 80 1.18 -16.02 8.60
CA PHE A 80 1.26 -17.37 8.08
C PHE A 80 1.40 -18.37 9.21
N ILE A 81 0.74 -19.52 9.06
CA ILE A 81 0.97 -20.73 9.83
C ILE A 81 1.52 -21.80 8.90
N LYS A 82 2.17 -22.82 9.45
CA LYS A 82 2.88 -23.87 8.65
C LYS A 82 3.88 -23.26 7.67
N VAL A 83 4.68 -22.33 8.18
CA VAL A 83 5.65 -21.58 7.37
C VAL A 83 6.66 -22.50 6.64
N PRO A 84 7.20 -23.57 7.26
CA PRO A 84 8.13 -24.47 6.57
C PRO A 84 7.51 -25.12 5.32
N GLU A 85 6.29 -25.64 5.43
CA GLU A 85 5.58 -26.29 4.32
C GLU A 85 5.26 -25.28 3.22
N LEU A 86 4.85 -24.09 3.61
CA LEU A 86 4.58 -23.01 2.67
C LEU A 86 5.85 -22.54 1.94
N ALA A 87 6.97 -22.45 2.66
CA ALA A 87 8.27 -22.09 2.10
C ALA A 87 8.77 -23.16 1.10
N MET A 88 8.61 -24.42 1.43
CA MET A 88 8.92 -25.52 0.47
C MET A 88 8.09 -25.39 -0.79
N PHE A 89 6.79 -25.20 -0.66
CA PHE A 89 5.89 -25.04 -1.79
C PHE A 89 6.24 -23.80 -2.65
N TYR A 90 6.64 -22.70 -2.00
CA TYR A 90 7.08 -21.49 -2.67
C TYR A 90 8.42 -21.65 -3.38
N SER A 91 9.38 -22.34 -2.77
CA SER A 91 10.73 -22.55 -3.34
C SER A 91 10.71 -23.36 -4.64
N GLU A 92 9.69 -24.18 -4.87
CA GLU A 92 9.54 -24.95 -6.12
C GLU A 92 9.26 -24.08 -7.36
N ILE A 93 8.76 -22.85 -7.15
CA ILE A 93 8.35 -21.94 -8.23
C ILE A 93 9.12 -20.61 -8.23
N THR A 94 10.06 -20.44 -7.30
CA THR A 94 10.71 -19.15 -7.09
C THR A 94 12.22 -19.29 -7.15
N ASP A 95 12.87 -18.47 -7.98
CA ASP A 95 14.30 -18.19 -7.87
C ASP A 95 14.44 -16.83 -7.16
N TYR A 96 14.75 -16.89 -5.86
CA TYR A 96 14.93 -15.71 -5.04
C TYR A 96 16.40 -15.34 -4.96
N ARG A 97 16.71 -14.09 -5.25
CA ARG A 97 18.07 -13.53 -5.16
C ARG A 97 18.02 -12.22 -4.36
N SER A 98 18.80 -12.16 -3.30
CA SER A 98 19.04 -10.93 -2.54
C SER A 98 20.18 -10.13 -3.17
N ALA A 99 20.32 -8.87 -2.76
CA ALA A 99 21.47 -8.06 -3.19
C ALA A 99 22.83 -8.64 -2.74
N GLU A 100 22.84 -9.35 -1.61
CA GLU A 100 24.03 -10.05 -1.13
C GLU A 100 24.39 -11.24 -2.01
N ASP A 101 23.39 -12.01 -2.47
CA ASP A 101 23.58 -13.16 -3.36
C ASP A 101 24.21 -12.77 -4.71
N ILE A 102 23.92 -11.55 -5.18
CA ILE A 102 24.42 -11.05 -6.47
C ILE A 102 25.59 -10.06 -6.33
N GLY A 103 26.10 -9.87 -5.10
CA GLY A 103 27.28 -9.07 -4.81
C GLY A 103 27.10 -7.57 -5.09
N ILE A 104 25.89 -7.03 -4.99
CA ILE A 104 25.67 -5.59 -5.13
C ILE A 104 26.17 -4.90 -3.86
N ASP A 105 27.17 -4.05 -4.03
CA ASP A 105 27.62 -3.15 -2.97
C ASP A 105 26.54 -2.07 -2.72
N ARG A 106 26.13 -1.94 -1.47
CA ARG A 106 25.11 -0.97 -1.05
C ARG A 106 25.75 0.14 -0.25
N PRO A 107 25.41 1.40 -0.52
CA PRO A 107 25.86 2.50 0.32
C PRO A 107 25.33 2.36 1.74
N GLN A 108 26.09 2.83 2.69
CA GLN A 108 25.68 2.85 4.10
C GLN A 108 24.44 3.74 4.27
N LYS A 109 23.38 3.16 4.85
CA LYS A 109 22.14 3.88 5.11
C LYS A 109 22.28 4.74 6.36
N ASN A 110 22.00 6.03 6.23
CA ASN A 110 21.85 6.96 7.34
C ASN A 110 20.43 7.52 7.35
N GLU A 111 19.60 7.12 8.30
CA GLU A 111 18.21 7.57 8.41
C GLU A 111 18.13 8.80 9.33
N ILE A 112 17.62 9.90 8.80
CA ILE A 112 17.34 11.12 9.54
C ILE A 112 15.83 11.37 9.49
N LEU A 113 15.17 11.28 10.65
CA LEU A 113 13.74 11.54 10.76
C LEU A 113 13.46 13.04 10.89
N HIS A 114 12.77 13.60 9.91
CA HIS A 114 12.24 14.96 9.97
C HIS A 114 10.77 14.93 10.38
N ASN A 115 10.46 15.35 11.60
CA ASN A 115 9.07 15.50 12.05
C ASN A 115 8.58 16.91 11.76
N ILE A 116 7.63 17.04 10.83
CA ILE A 116 7.06 18.32 10.40
C ILE A 116 5.66 18.41 10.97
N PRO A 117 5.38 19.38 11.87
CA PRO A 117 4.04 19.58 12.41
C PRO A 117 3.07 20.08 11.31
N PRO A 118 1.77 19.81 11.44
CA PRO A 118 0.79 20.32 10.49
C PRO A 118 0.71 21.85 10.55
N THR A 119 0.51 22.47 9.40
CA THR A 119 0.23 23.91 9.32
C THR A 119 -1.17 24.22 9.87
N PRO A 120 -1.47 25.47 10.27
CA PRO A 120 -2.82 25.84 10.69
C PRO A 120 -3.90 25.51 9.66
N GLN A 121 -3.61 25.72 8.38
CA GLN A 121 -4.51 25.38 7.28
C GLN A 121 -4.75 23.87 7.16
N GLN A 122 -3.72 23.06 7.36
CA GLN A 122 -3.86 21.60 7.40
C GLN A 122 -4.73 21.16 8.57
N THR A 123 -4.54 21.76 9.75
CA THR A 123 -5.34 21.43 10.93
C THR A 123 -6.82 21.73 10.70
N GLU A 124 -7.16 22.89 10.17
CA GLU A 124 -8.53 23.25 9.82
C GLU A 124 -9.12 22.31 8.75
N PHE A 125 -8.31 21.97 7.74
CA PHE A 125 -8.76 21.07 6.68
C PHE A 125 -9.01 19.64 7.17
N ILE A 126 -8.23 19.15 8.15
CA ILE A 126 -8.46 17.84 8.79
C ILE A 126 -9.85 17.80 9.43
N GLU A 127 -10.26 18.84 10.14
CA GLU A 127 -11.59 18.91 10.77
C GLU A 127 -12.70 18.83 9.71
N ARG A 128 -12.59 19.61 8.64
CA ARG A 128 -13.54 19.56 7.51
C ARG A 128 -13.57 18.18 6.84
N LEU A 129 -12.41 17.54 6.69
CA LEU A 129 -12.29 16.22 6.09
C LEU A 129 -12.96 15.13 6.96
N VAL A 130 -12.79 15.20 8.28
CA VAL A 130 -13.47 14.29 9.22
C VAL A 130 -14.99 14.47 9.16
N GLN A 131 -15.47 15.71 9.09
CA GLN A 131 -16.90 16.01 8.94
C GLN A 131 -17.44 15.47 7.60
N PHE A 132 -16.72 15.66 6.49
CA PHE A 132 -17.06 15.08 5.21
C PHE A 132 -17.14 13.55 5.26
N ALA A 133 -16.16 12.91 5.87
CA ALA A 133 -16.14 11.45 5.98
C ALA A 133 -17.35 10.90 6.77
N LYS A 134 -17.87 11.66 7.74
CA LYS A 134 -19.08 11.31 8.50
C LYS A 134 -20.36 11.61 7.72
N SER A 135 -20.52 12.81 7.23
CA SER A 135 -21.77 13.32 6.63
C SER A 135 -21.93 12.98 5.16
N GLY A 136 -20.84 12.94 4.37
CA GLY A 136 -20.87 12.88 2.91
C GLY A 136 -21.03 14.28 2.27
N ASP A 137 -21.09 15.35 3.06
CA ASP A 137 -21.24 16.70 2.52
C ASP A 137 -19.98 17.17 1.79
N ALA A 138 -20.02 17.07 0.46
CA ALA A 138 -18.89 17.42 -0.41
C ALA A 138 -18.57 18.91 -0.43
N THR A 139 -19.49 19.77 0.01
CA THR A 139 -19.27 21.22 0.08
C THR A 139 -18.16 21.58 1.08
N LEU A 140 -17.97 20.76 2.11
CA LEU A 140 -16.86 20.87 3.08
C LEU A 140 -15.47 20.77 2.41
N LEU A 141 -15.39 20.12 1.26
CA LEU A 141 -14.17 19.98 0.47
C LEU A 141 -14.14 20.93 -0.74
N GLY A 142 -15.08 21.87 -0.83
CA GLY A 142 -15.21 22.78 -1.98
C GLY A 142 -15.68 22.07 -3.27
N ARG A 143 -16.37 20.93 -3.16
CA ARG A 143 -16.86 20.14 -4.31
C ARG A 143 -18.36 20.26 -4.48
N LEU A 144 -18.81 19.92 -5.69
CA LEU A 144 -20.23 19.68 -5.95
C LEU A 144 -20.72 18.45 -5.16
N PRO A 145 -22.05 18.34 -4.90
CA PRO A 145 -22.63 17.16 -4.26
C PRO A 145 -22.20 15.85 -4.94
N LEU A 146 -22.00 14.82 -4.12
CA LEU A 146 -21.57 13.53 -4.62
C LEU A 146 -22.65 12.86 -5.47
N SER A 147 -22.28 12.22 -6.55
CA SER A 147 -23.14 11.28 -7.28
C SER A 147 -23.32 9.98 -6.47
N GLU A 148 -24.33 9.16 -6.79
CA GLU A 148 -24.57 7.87 -6.13
C GLU A 148 -23.35 6.94 -6.13
N ARG A 149 -22.53 6.99 -7.19
CA ARG A 149 -21.30 6.22 -7.29
C ARG A 149 -20.21 6.75 -6.35
N GLU A 150 -20.08 8.06 -6.24
CA GLU A 150 -19.13 8.72 -5.37
C GLU A 150 -19.51 8.57 -3.90
N GLU A 151 -20.81 8.53 -3.57
CA GLU A 151 -21.28 8.22 -2.21
C GLU A 151 -20.73 6.87 -1.72
N LYS A 152 -20.78 5.84 -2.58
CA LYS A 152 -20.23 4.52 -2.28
C LYS A 152 -18.70 4.55 -2.12
N ALA A 153 -18.03 5.51 -2.76
CA ALA A 153 -16.59 5.72 -2.73
C ALA A 153 -16.16 6.84 -1.78
N LYS A 154 -17.06 7.36 -0.94
CA LYS A 154 -16.83 8.50 -0.05
C LYS A 154 -15.53 8.39 0.73
N MET A 155 -15.26 7.22 1.32
CA MET A 155 -14.05 6.99 2.11
C MET A 155 -12.77 7.00 1.27
N LEU A 156 -12.87 6.58 0.01
CA LEU A 156 -11.74 6.66 -0.93
C LEU A 156 -11.41 8.12 -1.27
N ILE A 157 -12.45 8.93 -1.48
CA ILE A 157 -12.32 10.37 -1.70
C ILE A 157 -11.67 11.03 -0.49
N ALA A 158 -12.17 10.75 0.72
CA ALA A 158 -11.59 11.28 1.95
C ALA A 158 -10.11 10.91 2.10
N THR A 159 -9.74 9.67 1.80
CA THR A 159 -8.35 9.21 1.86
C THR A 159 -7.46 9.89 0.82
N ASP A 160 -7.96 10.14 -0.39
CA ASP A 160 -7.20 10.87 -1.42
C ASP A 160 -6.91 12.31 -0.99
N TYR A 161 -7.91 13.01 -0.47
CA TYR A 161 -7.74 14.35 0.07
C TYR A 161 -6.79 14.38 1.28
N ALA A 162 -6.89 13.40 2.19
CA ALA A 162 -5.97 13.27 3.32
C ALA A 162 -4.52 13.12 2.87
N ARG A 163 -4.27 12.31 1.85
CA ARG A 163 -2.92 12.13 1.28
C ARG A 163 -2.39 13.41 0.65
N LYS A 164 -3.20 14.08 -0.16
CA LYS A 164 -2.83 15.34 -0.83
C LYS A 164 -2.50 16.43 0.18
N MET A 165 -3.42 16.72 1.12
CA MET A 165 -3.22 17.74 2.12
C MET A 165 -2.02 17.47 3.03
N SER A 166 -1.71 16.20 3.30
CA SER A 166 -0.56 15.83 4.14
C SER A 166 0.80 16.13 3.51
N LEU A 167 0.84 16.22 2.18
CA LEU A 167 2.05 16.57 1.42
C LEU A 167 2.13 18.06 1.21
N ASP A 168 1.08 18.64 0.65
CA ASP A 168 1.01 20.06 0.29
C ASP A 168 -0.43 20.48 0.05
N MET A 169 -0.88 21.55 0.69
CA MET A 169 -2.23 22.07 0.54
C MET A 169 -2.54 22.55 -0.89
N ARG A 170 -1.53 22.95 -1.66
CA ARG A 170 -1.70 23.30 -3.09
C ARG A 170 -2.16 22.13 -3.95
N MET A 171 -1.99 20.88 -3.50
CA MET A 171 -2.55 19.71 -4.19
C MET A 171 -4.07 19.60 -4.06
N ILE A 172 -4.67 20.32 -3.11
CA ILE A 172 -6.12 20.45 -2.96
C ILE A 172 -6.62 21.56 -3.88
N ASP A 173 -6.07 22.76 -3.72
CA ASP A 173 -6.41 23.93 -4.53
C ASP A 173 -5.21 24.89 -4.58
N PRO A 174 -4.55 25.02 -5.74
CA PRO A 174 -3.37 25.89 -5.88
C PRO A 174 -3.70 27.39 -5.91
N GLU A 175 -4.97 27.76 -6.13
CA GLU A 175 -5.41 29.15 -6.12
C GLU A 175 -5.75 29.61 -4.70
N LEU A 176 -6.28 28.69 -3.88
CA LEU A 176 -6.69 28.98 -2.51
C LEU A 176 -5.52 28.91 -1.51
N TYR A 177 -4.58 27.99 -1.72
CA TYR A 177 -3.48 27.72 -0.78
C TYR A 177 -2.13 28.12 -1.37
N SER A 178 -1.42 28.97 -0.65
CA SER A 178 -0.04 29.35 -0.99
C SER A 178 0.97 28.30 -0.50
N ASP A 179 2.20 28.42 -0.98
CA ASP A 179 3.31 27.64 -0.48
C ASP A 179 3.61 27.97 0.99
N HIS A 180 4.01 26.94 1.74
CA HIS A 180 4.41 27.07 3.14
C HIS A 180 5.66 26.22 3.40
N VAL A 181 6.60 26.77 4.17
CA VAL A 181 7.88 26.08 4.48
C VAL A 181 7.68 24.74 5.18
N ASP A 182 6.58 24.58 5.93
CA ASP A 182 6.22 23.36 6.64
C ASP A 182 5.36 22.41 5.80
N ASN A 183 5.09 22.71 4.54
CA ASN A 183 4.59 21.69 3.63
C ASN A 183 5.65 20.60 3.45
N LYS A 184 5.30 19.33 3.54
CA LYS A 184 6.27 18.24 3.40
C LYS A 184 6.99 18.25 2.07
N ALA A 185 6.31 18.60 0.98
CA ALA A 185 6.93 18.74 -0.33
C ALA A 185 8.01 19.82 -0.37
N SER A 186 7.72 21.00 0.17
CA SER A 186 8.64 22.14 0.22
C SER A 186 9.81 21.86 1.16
N HIS A 187 9.53 21.27 2.32
CA HIS A 187 10.60 20.82 3.23
C HIS A 187 11.52 19.79 2.59
N CYS A 188 10.96 18.78 1.90
CA CYS A 188 11.72 17.78 1.17
C CYS A 188 12.60 18.43 0.10
N ALA A 189 12.05 19.35 -0.70
CA ALA A 189 12.82 20.08 -1.72
C ALA A 189 13.97 20.88 -1.11
N ALA A 190 13.75 21.55 0.03
CA ALA A 190 14.80 22.28 0.74
C ALA A 190 15.91 21.34 1.24
N GLN A 191 15.56 20.17 1.79
CA GLN A 191 16.54 19.18 2.23
C GLN A 191 17.33 18.59 1.06
N ILE A 192 16.68 18.26 -0.06
CA ILE A 192 17.37 17.82 -1.28
C ILE A 192 18.36 18.88 -1.75
N ALA A 193 17.94 20.15 -1.85
CA ALA A 193 18.82 21.24 -2.25
C ALA A 193 19.99 21.44 -1.27
N HIS A 194 19.75 21.30 0.03
CA HIS A 194 20.80 21.33 1.05
C HIS A 194 21.87 20.25 0.83
N TYR A 195 21.43 18.99 0.71
CA TYR A 195 22.35 17.86 0.52
C TYR A 195 23.04 17.91 -0.85
N TYR A 196 22.34 18.31 -1.91
CA TYR A 196 22.94 18.51 -3.23
C TYR A 196 24.11 19.49 -3.15
N ARG A 197 23.90 20.69 -2.58
CA ARG A 197 24.97 21.71 -2.44
C ARG A 197 26.11 21.22 -1.55
N LYS A 198 25.81 20.42 -0.52
CA LYS A 198 26.83 19.88 0.40
C LYS A 198 27.75 18.88 -0.28
N TYR A 199 27.23 18.11 -1.25
CA TYR A 199 27.94 16.99 -1.88
C TYR A 199 28.22 17.22 -3.38
N ASP A 200 27.93 18.40 -3.92
CA ASP A 200 28.15 18.75 -5.33
C ASP A 200 29.66 18.80 -5.74
N GLN A 201 30.54 18.66 -4.79
CA GLN A 201 31.99 18.69 -4.99
C GLN A 201 32.64 17.30 -5.01
N TYR A 202 31.85 16.23 -5.08
CA TYR A 202 32.36 14.84 -5.06
C TYR A 202 32.04 14.10 -6.35
#